data_6ffdd8add01b4990b62f9f8f488b5cb3
#
_entry.id   6ffdd8add01b4990b62f9f8f488b5cb3
#
_cell.length_a   1.000
_cell.length_b   1.000
_cell.length_c   1.000
_cell.angle_alpha   90.00
_cell.angle_beta   90.00
_cell.angle_gamma   90.00
#
_symmetry.space_group_name_H-M   'P 1'
#
loop_
_entity.id
_entity.type
_entity.pdbx_description
1 polymer ?
#
loop_
_entity_poly.entity_id
_entity_poly.type
_entity_poly.pdbx_seq_one_letter_code
_entity_poly.pdbx_strand_id
1 'polypeptide(L)'
;MKKWFVGMLLTPILMSVAYADQAMDTCMLSKMVTSDDSVTVGNIREICAAEITMQKQEELDPVSLPEAVENQQESISIDDDSATIETAEGSALSRRLVLEKTQSNNPFAFLPHRPNYFIFSNNIGSANEAPFDAADPGRDYDFQPWESKFQISLKLPVVRGLFNDRADAFIAYTNRSFWQMFNSDSSAAFRDSNHEPEAWLSFANDTELLGFKNSLINVGINHQSNGQSGELSRSWNRLFAEFVIERGDLYMSVRPWWRIPERDSSDDNPDIEKYMGNFDITSVYKYGNHSFDLMLRNNLRGDNKGAVQLGWSFPLYKNFRGYVQWFNGYGESLIDYDHRSNSIGFGVQFSDWL
;
A
#
# COMPACT_ATOMS: atom_id res chain seq x y z
N MET A 1 11.35 48.05 31.39
CA MET A 1 11.11 46.61 31.28
C MET A 1 11.98 46.10 30.17
N LYS A 2 13.15 45.55 30.50
CA LYS A 2 14.15 45.02 29.52
C LYS A 2 13.93 43.51 29.38
N LYS A 3 13.58 43.04 28.17
CA LYS A 3 13.58 41.61 27.81
C LYS A 3 14.97 41.23 27.30
N TRP A 4 15.58 40.26 27.94
CA TRP A 4 16.82 39.64 27.52
C TRP A 4 16.55 38.58 26.43
N PHE A 5 17.21 38.77 25.29
CA PHE A 5 17.39 37.71 24.29
C PHE A 5 18.69 36.95 24.64
N VAL A 6 18.59 35.69 25.03
CA VAL A 6 19.72 34.78 25.10
C VAL A 6 19.69 33.95 23.81
N GLY A 7 20.69 34.16 22.95
CA GLY A 7 20.82 33.53 21.65
C GLY A 7 21.24 32.08 21.76
N MET A 8 20.62 31.33 20.90
CA MET A 8 20.81 29.91 20.62
C MET A 8 22.03 29.75 19.70
N LEU A 9 23.17 29.31 20.24
CA LEU A 9 24.42 29.01 19.53
C LEU A 9 24.96 27.63 19.97
N LEU A 10 24.16 26.55 19.73
CA LEU A 10 24.57 25.17 20.08
C LEU A 10 24.16 24.08 19.07
N THR A 11 23.86 24.43 17.81
CA THR A 11 23.35 23.45 16.85
C THR A 11 24.32 22.86 15.78
N PRO A 12 25.53 23.35 15.52
CA PRO A 12 26.36 22.68 14.49
C PRO A 12 27.22 21.52 15.01
N ILE A 13 27.50 21.39 16.31
CA ILE A 13 28.43 20.37 16.83
C ILE A 13 27.76 19.00 16.98
N LEU A 14 26.45 18.93 17.27
CA LEU A 14 25.72 17.66 17.42
C LEU A 14 25.40 16.98 16.09
N MET A 15 25.29 17.72 14.98
CA MET A 15 25.08 17.13 13.64
C MET A 15 26.36 16.46 13.08
N SER A 16 27.55 16.96 13.40
CA SER A 16 28.80 16.40 12.88
C SER A 16 29.17 15.06 13.54
N VAL A 17 28.78 14.82 14.78
CA VAL A 17 29.06 13.55 15.48
C VAL A 17 28.12 12.45 14.98
N ALA A 18 26.86 12.75 14.71
CA ALA A 18 25.89 11.78 14.18
C ALA A 18 26.24 11.33 12.74
N TYR A 19 26.82 12.23 11.93
CA TYR A 19 27.23 11.89 10.54
C TYR A 19 28.48 11.00 10.50
N ALA A 20 29.41 11.20 11.43
CA ALA A 20 30.63 10.38 11.52
C ALA A 20 30.35 8.94 12.01
N ASP A 21 29.38 8.76 12.91
CA ASP A 21 28.91 7.45 13.37
C ASP A 21 28.21 6.68 12.23
N GLN A 22 27.39 7.34 11.45
CA GLN A 22 26.67 6.72 10.34
C GLN A 22 27.60 6.27 9.20
N ALA A 23 28.66 7.04 8.89
CA ALA A 23 29.66 6.67 7.91
C ALA A 23 30.47 5.45 8.34
N MET A 24 30.84 5.36 9.62
CA MET A 24 31.55 4.23 10.20
C MET A 24 30.71 2.95 10.15
N ASP A 25 29.45 3.02 10.54
CA ASP A 25 28.53 1.87 10.54
C ASP A 25 28.29 1.35 9.12
N THR A 26 28.12 2.24 8.14
CA THR A 26 27.91 1.87 6.73
C THR A 26 29.16 1.18 6.16
N CYS A 27 30.35 1.71 6.42
CA CYS A 27 31.61 1.09 5.99
C CYS A 27 31.80 -0.28 6.63
N MET A 28 31.58 -0.40 7.94
CA MET A 28 31.74 -1.66 8.66
C MET A 28 30.78 -2.74 8.13
N LEU A 29 29.50 -2.41 7.89
CA LEU A 29 28.54 -3.34 7.32
C LEU A 29 28.95 -3.82 5.92
N SER A 30 29.41 -2.91 5.06
CA SER A 30 29.88 -3.26 3.70
C SER A 30 31.08 -4.21 3.74
N LYS A 31 32.05 -3.96 4.60
CA LYS A 31 33.28 -4.78 4.72
C LYS A 31 32.98 -6.13 5.37
N MET A 32 32.06 -6.22 6.34
CA MET A 32 31.65 -7.49 6.95
C MET A 32 31.01 -8.46 5.95
N VAL A 33 30.27 -7.95 4.97
CA VAL A 33 29.64 -8.78 3.92
C VAL A 33 30.66 -9.32 2.91
N THR A 34 31.78 -8.63 2.71
CA THR A 34 32.78 -8.96 1.66
C THR A 34 34.07 -9.56 2.21
N SER A 35 34.26 -9.63 3.52
CA SER A 35 35.51 -10.14 4.14
C SER A 35 35.39 -11.65 4.42
N ASP A 36 36.56 -12.32 4.31
CA ASP A 36 36.75 -13.73 4.66
C ASP A 36 36.64 -13.93 6.18
N ASP A 37 36.22 -15.14 6.62
CA ASP A 37 36.02 -15.53 8.03
C ASP A 37 37.22 -15.33 8.95
N SER A 38 38.40 -15.07 8.38
CA SER A 38 39.67 -14.80 9.10
C SER A 38 39.82 -13.35 9.58
N VAL A 39 38.97 -12.39 9.11
CA VAL A 39 39.11 -10.96 9.42
C VAL A 39 38.29 -10.61 10.66
N THR A 40 38.95 -10.08 11.68
CA THR A 40 38.24 -9.69 12.93
C THR A 40 37.53 -8.35 12.77
N VAL A 41 36.43 -8.15 13.51
CA VAL A 41 35.66 -6.90 13.57
C VAL A 41 36.56 -5.69 13.92
N GLY A 42 37.62 -5.91 14.73
CA GLY A 42 38.62 -4.91 15.07
C GLY A 42 39.39 -4.41 13.83
N ASN A 43 39.85 -5.33 12.98
CA ASN A 43 40.55 -4.99 11.75
C ASN A 43 39.65 -4.26 10.75
N ILE A 44 38.40 -4.65 10.63
CA ILE A 44 37.43 -3.97 9.76
C ILE A 44 37.24 -2.52 10.23
N ARG A 45 37.13 -2.30 11.53
CA ARG A 45 36.97 -0.96 12.12
C ARG A 45 38.17 -0.06 11.87
N GLU A 46 39.39 -0.59 11.94
CA GLU A 46 40.63 0.17 11.64
C GLU A 46 40.69 0.56 10.16
N ILE A 47 40.32 -0.36 9.25
CA ILE A 47 40.28 -0.08 7.80
C ILE A 47 39.23 1.02 7.52
N CYS A 48 38.03 0.94 8.09
CA CYS A 48 36.99 1.95 7.90
C CYS A 48 37.38 3.32 8.49
N ALA A 49 38.05 3.34 9.63
CA ALA A 49 38.57 4.59 10.22
C ALA A 49 39.63 5.27 9.33
N ALA A 50 40.50 4.49 8.70
CA ALA A 50 41.48 4.98 7.77
C ALA A 50 40.85 5.53 6.48
N GLU A 51 39.91 4.83 5.89
CA GLU A 51 39.17 5.25 4.67
C GLU A 51 38.40 6.56 4.90
N ILE A 52 37.66 6.68 6.00
CA ILE A 52 36.92 7.90 6.36
C ILE A 52 37.88 9.09 6.59
N THR A 53 39.05 8.83 7.17
CA THR A 53 40.06 9.89 7.41
C THR A 53 40.67 10.36 6.10
N MET A 54 40.96 9.47 5.14
CA MET A 54 41.49 9.82 3.81
C MET A 54 40.47 10.64 3.02
N GLN A 55 39.19 10.25 3.00
CA GLN A 55 38.14 11.01 2.33
C GLN A 55 37.99 12.44 2.90
N LYS A 56 38.15 12.60 4.20
CA LYS A 56 38.08 13.91 4.87
C LYS A 56 39.29 14.78 4.59
N GLN A 57 40.43 14.18 4.26
CA GLN A 57 41.69 14.90 3.91
C GLN A 57 41.65 15.39 2.46
N GLU A 58 41.00 14.62 1.56
CA GLU A 58 40.86 14.96 0.14
C GLU A 58 39.88 16.14 -0.08
N GLU A 59 38.95 16.34 0.87
CA GLU A 59 37.97 17.43 0.86
C GLU A 59 38.56 18.79 1.36
N LEU A 60 39.78 18.78 1.94
CA LEU A 60 40.44 19.94 2.56
C LEU A 60 41.53 20.58 1.75
N ASP A 61 42.03 19.96 0.67
CA ASP A 61 43.11 20.50 -0.18
C ASP A 61 42.57 21.03 -1.52
N PRO A 62 42.55 22.35 -1.76
CA PRO A 62 42.16 22.90 -3.06
C PRO A 62 43.35 22.82 -4.02
N VAL A 63 43.39 21.80 -4.88
CA VAL A 63 44.38 21.70 -5.95
C VAL A 63 43.93 22.52 -7.15
N SER A 64 44.84 23.44 -7.56
CA SER A 64 44.80 24.25 -8.77
C SER A 64 44.78 23.41 -10.04
N LEU A 65 43.88 23.77 -10.98
CA LEU A 65 43.72 23.19 -12.31
C LEU A 65 44.90 23.36 -13.23
N PRO A 66 45.25 22.38 -14.06
CA PRO A 66 45.73 22.59 -15.42
C PRO A 66 44.68 22.17 -16.46
N GLU A 67 44.69 22.90 -17.58
CA GLU A 67 43.81 22.78 -18.73
C GLU A 67 43.85 21.43 -19.45
N ALA A 68 42.66 21.04 -19.88
CA ALA A 68 42.29 20.23 -21.05
C ALA A 68 43.02 18.91 -21.33
N VAL A 69 42.38 17.80 -20.98
CA VAL A 69 42.28 16.60 -21.86
C VAL A 69 40.88 16.05 -21.76
N GLU A 70 40.20 16.11 -22.89
CA GLU A 70 38.89 15.48 -23.18
C GLU A 70 39.08 13.96 -23.14
N ASN A 71 38.51 13.27 -22.13
CA ASN A 71 38.13 11.85 -22.26
C ASN A 71 37.26 11.40 -21.10
N GLN A 72 36.04 11.01 -21.45
CA GLN A 72 35.17 10.02 -20.83
C GLN A 72 35.34 9.79 -19.33
N GLN A 73 34.69 10.60 -18.55
CA GLN A 73 34.42 10.31 -17.15
C GLN A 73 32.98 9.78 -17.08
N GLU A 74 32.86 8.46 -16.92
CA GLU A 74 31.66 7.80 -16.49
C GLU A 74 31.34 8.31 -15.07
N SER A 75 30.59 9.41 -15.00
CA SER A 75 30.03 9.90 -13.76
C SER A 75 28.92 8.91 -13.35
N ILE A 76 29.18 8.14 -12.29
CA ILE A 76 28.08 7.49 -11.54
C ILE A 76 27.33 8.65 -10.85
N SER A 77 26.46 9.27 -11.59
CA SER A 77 25.41 10.09 -11.02
C SER A 77 24.46 9.12 -10.29
N ILE A 78 24.25 9.33 -8.99
CA ILE A 78 23.06 8.83 -8.30
C ILE A 78 21.92 9.68 -8.87
N ASP A 79 21.55 9.36 -10.12
CA ASP A 79 20.39 9.93 -10.75
C ASP A 79 19.15 9.35 -10.06
N ASP A 80 18.34 10.28 -9.61
CA ASP A 80 16.98 10.15 -9.16
C ASP A 80 16.27 8.99 -9.90
N ASP A 81 16.21 7.81 -9.27
CA ASP A 81 15.57 6.60 -9.81
C ASP A 81 14.10 6.85 -10.25
N SER A 82 13.51 7.97 -9.82
CA SER A 82 12.18 8.39 -10.26
C SER A 82 12.15 8.89 -11.71
N ALA A 83 13.24 9.46 -12.24
CA ALA A 83 13.27 10.00 -13.60
C ALA A 83 13.46 8.91 -14.68
N THR A 84 14.13 7.81 -14.35
CA THR A 84 14.32 6.67 -15.27
C THR A 84 13.06 5.82 -15.46
N ILE A 85 12.10 5.92 -14.53
CA ILE A 85 10.86 5.16 -14.54
C ILE A 85 9.81 5.77 -15.47
N GLU A 86 9.77 7.11 -15.59
CA GLU A 86 8.86 7.80 -16.53
C GLU A 86 9.20 7.54 -17.99
N THR A 87 10.42 7.15 -18.32
CA THR A 87 10.86 6.87 -19.69
C THR A 87 10.67 5.41 -20.13
N ALA A 88 10.20 4.52 -19.24
CA ALA A 88 9.91 3.14 -19.61
C ALA A 88 8.74 3.11 -20.61
N GLU A 89 9.02 2.67 -21.84
CA GLU A 89 7.99 2.42 -22.84
C GLU A 89 7.02 1.35 -22.33
N GLY A 90 5.71 1.58 -22.41
CA GLY A 90 4.69 0.62 -22.03
C GLY A 90 3.50 1.25 -21.27
N SER A 91 2.53 0.42 -20.95
CA SER A 91 1.35 0.80 -20.17
C SER A 91 1.72 1.13 -18.72
N ALA A 92 0.81 1.80 -17.99
CA ALA A 92 0.99 2.08 -16.56
C ALA A 92 1.16 0.79 -15.74
N LEU A 93 0.44 -0.28 -16.09
CA LEU A 93 0.61 -1.59 -15.45
C LEU A 93 1.97 -2.20 -15.76
N SER A 94 2.42 -2.16 -17.02
CA SER A 94 3.72 -2.72 -17.40
C SER A 94 4.86 -2.05 -16.66
N ARG A 95 4.84 -0.71 -16.54
CA ARG A 95 5.82 0.05 -15.72
C ARG A 95 5.81 -0.41 -14.26
N ARG A 96 4.63 -0.56 -13.65
CA ARG A 96 4.51 -1.06 -12.28
C ARG A 96 5.08 -2.47 -12.11
N LEU A 97 4.78 -3.40 -13.03
CA LEU A 97 5.28 -4.78 -12.96
C LEU A 97 6.81 -4.85 -13.07
N VAL A 98 7.44 -3.99 -13.89
CA VAL A 98 8.90 -3.86 -13.97
C VAL A 98 9.48 -3.39 -12.65
N LEU A 99 8.90 -2.35 -12.03
CA LEU A 99 9.30 -1.85 -10.72
C LEU A 99 9.17 -2.91 -9.63
N GLU A 100 8.03 -3.60 -9.58
CA GLU A 100 7.82 -4.67 -8.62
C GLU A 100 8.84 -5.81 -8.79
N LYS A 101 9.19 -6.15 -10.03
CA LYS A 101 10.22 -7.15 -10.31
C LYS A 101 11.59 -6.71 -9.81
N THR A 102 11.96 -5.46 -10.04
CA THR A 102 13.23 -4.90 -9.58
C THR A 102 13.31 -4.85 -8.05
N GLN A 103 12.26 -4.34 -7.39
CA GLN A 103 12.20 -4.25 -5.94
C GLN A 103 12.18 -5.63 -5.27
N SER A 104 11.55 -6.62 -5.89
CA SER A 104 11.44 -7.98 -5.36
C SER A 104 12.75 -8.78 -5.37
N ASN A 105 13.83 -8.25 -5.94
CA ASN A 105 15.18 -8.81 -5.77
C ASN A 105 15.68 -8.63 -4.32
N ASN A 106 15.10 -7.73 -3.55
CA ASN A 106 15.32 -7.62 -2.12
C ASN A 106 14.32 -8.52 -1.37
N PRO A 107 14.76 -9.60 -0.70
CA PRO A 107 13.87 -10.53 0.00
C PRO A 107 13.11 -9.91 1.17
N PHE A 108 13.48 -8.70 1.60
CA PHE A 108 12.82 -7.96 2.68
C PHE A 108 11.88 -6.86 2.15
N ALA A 109 11.73 -6.70 0.84
CA ALA A 109 10.87 -5.67 0.27
C ALA A 109 9.41 -6.09 0.26
N PHE A 110 8.58 -5.35 0.99
CA PHE A 110 7.14 -5.43 0.87
C PHE A 110 6.68 -4.56 -0.31
N LEU A 111 5.90 -5.15 -1.21
CA LEU A 111 5.33 -4.44 -2.34
C LEU A 111 3.92 -3.94 -1.99
N PRO A 112 3.51 -2.74 -2.44
CA PRO A 112 2.12 -2.33 -2.33
C PRO A 112 1.21 -3.30 -3.09
N HIS A 113 0.10 -3.73 -2.45
CA HIS A 113 -0.90 -4.59 -3.11
C HIS A 113 -2.08 -3.77 -3.61
N ARG A 114 -2.81 -3.13 -2.69
CA ARG A 114 -3.87 -2.16 -2.95
C ARG A 114 -3.42 -0.77 -2.50
N PRO A 115 -4.16 0.31 -2.78
CA PRO A 115 -3.81 1.64 -2.31
C PRO A 115 -3.61 1.72 -0.80
N ASN A 116 -2.54 2.41 -0.37
CA ASN A 116 -2.30 2.71 1.03
C ASN A 116 -2.66 4.18 1.27
N TYR A 117 -3.62 4.43 2.17
CA TYR A 117 -4.12 5.77 2.41
C TYR A 117 -4.57 5.98 3.86
N PHE A 118 -4.63 7.25 4.24
CA PHE A 118 -5.30 7.73 5.45
C PHE A 118 -6.19 8.92 5.06
N ILE A 119 -7.50 8.80 5.29
CA ILE A 119 -8.49 9.83 4.96
C ILE A 119 -9.41 10.11 6.14
N PHE A 120 -9.91 11.33 6.22
CA PHE A 120 -11.05 11.70 7.04
C PHE A 120 -12.32 11.51 6.21
N SER A 121 -13.21 10.65 6.67
CA SER A 121 -14.42 10.26 5.97
C SER A 121 -15.65 10.75 6.72
N ASN A 122 -16.57 11.34 5.99
CA ASN A 122 -17.89 11.71 6.48
C ASN A 122 -18.95 10.76 5.94
N ASN A 123 -19.68 10.11 6.81
CA ASN A 123 -20.88 9.37 6.43
C ASN A 123 -22.03 10.36 6.24
N ILE A 124 -22.52 10.48 5.00
CA ILE A 124 -23.62 11.38 4.63
C ILE A 124 -24.97 10.86 5.15
N GLY A 125 -25.05 9.57 5.46
CA GLY A 125 -26.20 8.92 6.10
C GLY A 125 -26.02 8.79 7.61
N SER A 126 -26.73 7.83 8.20
CA SER A 126 -26.51 7.39 9.58
C SER A 126 -25.47 6.29 9.63
N ALA A 127 -24.67 6.25 10.70
CA ALA A 127 -23.86 5.10 11.01
C ALA A 127 -24.73 3.87 11.29
N ASN A 128 -24.20 2.67 11.07
CA ASN A 128 -24.88 1.43 11.38
C ASN A 128 -24.65 1.07 12.85
N GLU A 129 -25.60 1.40 13.71
CA GLU A 129 -25.53 1.09 15.14
C GLU A 129 -26.18 -0.26 15.47
N ALA A 130 -27.03 -0.78 14.59
CA ALA A 130 -27.83 -1.99 14.86
C ALA A 130 -27.01 -3.23 15.32
N PRO A 131 -25.86 -3.58 14.75
CA PRO A 131 -25.06 -4.69 15.26
C PRO A 131 -24.50 -4.42 16.67
N PHE A 132 -24.19 -3.16 16.99
CA PHE A 132 -23.64 -2.76 18.27
C PHE A 132 -24.71 -2.74 19.37
N ASP A 133 -25.90 -2.27 19.04
CA ASP A 133 -27.08 -2.32 19.93
C ASP A 133 -27.47 -3.77 20.25
N ALA A 134 -27.35 -4.67 19.26
CA ALA A 134 -27.60 -6.09 19.47
C ALA A 134 -26.55 -6.73 20.38
N ALA A 135 -25.28 -6.31 20.26
CA ALA A 135 -24.17 -6.85 21.05
C ALA A 135 -24.19 -6.34 22.50
N ASP A 136 -24.60 -5.10 22.74
CA ASP A 136 -24.68 -4.47 24.07
C ASP A 136 -25.93 -3.56 24.18
N PRO A 137 -27.12 -4.15 24.46
CA PRO A 137 -28.42 -3.45 24.43
C PRO A 137 -28.57 -2.33 25.47
N GLY A 138 -27.60 -2.11 26.32
CA GLY A 138 -27.65 -1.05 27.33
C GLY A 138 -26.74 0.12 27.08
N ARG A 139 -25.96 0.07 26.00
CA ARG A 139 -24.98 1.08 25.65
C ARG A 139 -25.46 1.90 24.45
N ASP A 140 -25.44 3.20 24.59
CA ASP A 140 -25.60 4.15 23.49
C ASP A 140 -24.24 4.37 22.83
N TYR A 141 -24.08 3.96 21.58
CA TYR A 141 -22.82 4.08 20.86
C TYR A 141 -22.61 5.46 20.24
N ASP A 142 -23.68 6.17 19.87
CA ASP A 142 -23.67 7.53 19.31
C ASP A 142 -22.52 7.78 18.34
N PHE A 143 -22.42 6.97 17.29
CA PHE A 143 -21.35 7.09 16.33
C PHE A 143 -21.43 8.41 15.57
N GLN A 144 -20.32 9.12 15.57
CA GLN A 144 -20.23 10.38 14.83
C GLN A 144 -20.17 10.14 13.33
N PRO A 145 -20.73 11.06 12.52
CA PRO A 145 -20.67 10.94 11.06
C PRO A 145 -19.23 11.06 10.50
N TRP A 146 -18.34 11.70 11.25
CA TRP A 146 -16.91 11.82 10.89
C TRP A 146 -16.08 10.74 11.56
N GLU A 147 -15.34 10.01 10.73
CA GLU A 147 -14.37 9.01 11.18
C GLU A 147 -13.09 9.07 10.35
N SER A 148 -12.01 8.54 10.87
CA SER A 148 -10.80 8.31 10.08
C SER A 148 -10.86 6.93 9.47
N LYS A 149 -10.62 6.84 8.16
CA LYS A 149 -10.54 5.60 7.41
C LYS A 149 -9.14 5.44 6.87
N PHE A 150 -8.51 4.30 7.13
CA PHE A 150 -7.22 4.02 6.54
C PHE A 150 -7.12 2.60 6.02
N GLN A 151 -6.28 2.43 5.03
CA GLN A 151 -5.96 1.13 4.45
C GLN A 151 -4.45 0.96 4.36
N ILE A 152 -3.99 -0.20 4.83
CA ILE A 152 -2.61 -0.69 4.65
C ILE A 152 -2.71 -2.01 3.91
N SER A 153 -2.01 -2.10 2.77
CA SER A 153 -2.08 -3.26 1.90
C SER A 153 -0.73 -3.57 1.28
N LEU A 154 -0.21 -4.74 1.60
CA LEU A 154 1.13 -5.18 1.22
C LEU A 154 1.06 -6.59 0.63
N LYS A 155 1.94 -6.90 -0.33
CA LYS A 155 2.14 -8.25 -0.88
C LYS A 155 3.61 -8.63 -0.89
N LEU A 156 3.85 -9.94 -0.90
CA LEU A 156 5.16 -10.56 -1.02
C LEU A 156 5.13 -11.64 -2.11
N PRO A 157 6.09 -11.69 -3.01
CA PRO A 157 6.33 -12.87 -3.82
C PRO A 157 6.92 -13.98 -2.93
N VAL A 158 6.27 -15.13 -2.89
CA VAL A 158 6.72 -16.29 -2.09
C VAL A 158 7.57 -17.22 -2.93
N VAL A 159 7.13 -17.48 -4.16
CA VAL A 159 7.84 -18.33 -5.13
C VAL A 159 7.70 -17.71 -6.51
N ARG A 160 8.80 -17.69 -7.26
CA ARG A 160 8.83 -17.22 -8.63
C ARG A 160 9.16 -18.36 -9.59
N GLY A 161 8.74 -18.25 -10.84
CA GLY A 161 9.09 -19.16 -11.91
C GLY A 161 8.49 -20.55 -11.78
N LEU A 162 7.33 -20.68 -11.14
CA LEU A 162 6.60 -21.94 -11.09
C LEU A 162 6.16 -22.38 -12.49
N PHE A 163 6.05 -23.70 -12.71
CA PHE A 163 5.58 -24.31 -13.96
C PHE A 163 6.39 -23.87 -15.19
N ASN A 164 7.73 -23.88 -15.10
CA ASN A 164 8.67 -23.42 -16.14
C ASN A 164 8.46 -21.93 -16.46
N ASP A 165 8.59 -21.09 -15.45
CA ASP A 165 8.46 -19.61 -15.50
C ASP A 165 7.09 -19.09 -15.97
N ARG A 166 6.03 -19.87 -15.81
CA ARG A 166 4.68 -19.48 -16.22
C ARG A 166 3.87 -18.82 -15.11
N ALA A 167 4.23 -19.03 -13.84
CA ALA A 167 3.50 -18.48 -12.73
C ALA A 167 4.40 -18.09 -11.57
N ASP A 168 3.96 -17.05 -10.85
CA ASP A 168 4.52 -16.64 -9.58
C ASP A 168 3.48 -16.81 -8.47
N ALA A 169 3.92 -17.18 -7.26
CA ALA A 169 3.06 -17.28 -6.08
C ALA A 169 3.25 -16.06 -5.18
N PHE A 170 2.14 -15.51 -4.73
CA PHE A 170 2.10 -14.35 -3.85
C PHE A 170 1.26 -14.61 -2.62
N ILE A 171 1.61 -13.91 -1.54
CA ILE A 171 0.73 -13.68 -0.40
C ILE A 171 0.55 -12.18 -0.21
N ALA A 172 -0.60 -11.78 0.31
CA ALA A 172 -0.87 -10.39 0.65
C ALA A 172 -1.68 -10.29 1.94
N TYR A 173 -1.61 -9.12 2.53
CA TYR A 173 -2.44 -8.75 3.64
C TYR A 173 -2.94 -7.32 3.47
N THR A 174 -4.26 -7.15 3.56
CA THR A 174 -4.90 -5.85 3.56
C THR A 174 -5.61 -5.64 4.91
N ASN A 175 -5.36 -4.51 5.52
CA ASN A 175 -6.15 -4.02 6.65
C ASN A 175 -6.86 -2.74 6.23
N ARG A 176 -8.18 -2.65 6.53
CA ARG A 176 -8.97 -1.44 6.40
C ARG A 176 -9.68 -1.17 7.70
N SER A 177 -9.40 -0.02 8.30
CA SER A 177 -9.95 0.36 9.61
C SER A 177 -10.76 1.64 9.51
N PHE A 178 -11.82 1.68 10.30
CA PHE A 178 -12.76 2.77 10.49
C PHE A 178 -12.68 3.21 11.94
N TRP A 179 -12.15 4.39 12.18
CA TRP A 179 -11.76 4.86 13.50
C TRP A 179 -12.54 6.12 13.88
N GLN A 180 -13.34 6.01 14.92
CA GLN A 180 -14.11 7.11 15.52
C GLN A 180 -13.22 8.05 16.34
N MET A 181 -12.09 8.52 15.74
CA MET A 181 -11.04 9.23 16.47
C MET A 181 -11.48 10.55 17.09
N PHE A 182 -12.59 11.13 16.62
CA PHE A 182 -13.16 12.38 17.14
C PHE A 182 -14.25 12.14 18.19
N ASN A 183 -14.66 10.89 18.41
CA ASN A 183 -15.70 10.52 19.35
C ASN A 183 -15.10 10.26 20.74
N SER A 184 -15.05 11.32 21.58
CA SER A 184 -14.55 11.23 22.95
C SER A 184 -15.44 10.37 23.86
N ASP A 185 -16.74 10.32 23.59
CA ASP A 185 -17.72 9.64 24.44
C ASP A 185 -17.61 8.11 24.29
N SER A 186 -17.18 7.64 23.12
CA SER A 186 -16.84 6.24 22.86
C SER A 186 -15.35 5.92 23.08
N SER A 187 -14.58 6.80 23.74
CA SER A 187 -13.12 6.65 23.92
C SER A 187 -12.35 6.48 22.62
N ALA A 188 -12.76 7.17 21.55
CA ALA A 188 -12.16 7.12 20.23
C ALA A 188 -11.94 5.68 19.72
N ALA A 189 -12.96 4.83 19.81
CA ALA A 189 -12.88 3.41 19.46
C ALA A 189 -12.79 3.19 17.94
N PHE A 190 -12.21 2.07 17.53
CA PHE A 190 -12.39 1.54 16.18
C PHE A 190 -13.80 0.99 16.05
N ARG A 191 -14.57 1.50 15.09
CA ARG A 191 -15.91 0.99 14.77
C ARG A 191 -15.81 -0.37 14.08
N ASP A 192 -14.90 -0.50 13.11
CA ASP A 192 -14.60 -1.77 12.45
C ASP A 192 -13.15 -1.81 11.96
N SER A 193 -12.57 -3.00 11.89
CA SER A 193 -11.24 -3.24 11.31
C SER A 193 -11.29 -4.53 10.51
N ASN A 194 -11.17 -4.42 9.21
CA ASN A 194 -11.25 -5.56 8.31
C ASN A 194 -9.86 -6.07 7.94
N HIS A 195 -9.62 -7.34 8.19
CA HIS A 195 -8.39 -8.07 7.92
C HIS A 195 -8.62 -8.98 6.71
N GLU A 196 -7.79 -8.86 5.69
CA GLU A 196 -7.96 -9.59 4.44
C GLU A 196 -6.63 -10.21 3.99
N PRO A 197 -6.22 -11.37 4.55
CA PRO A 197 -5.14 -12.19 4.00
C PRO A 197 -5.55 -12.88 2.72
N GLU A 198 -4.63 -12.92 1.75
CA GLU A 198 -4.81 -13.51 0.43
C GLU A 198 -3.58 -14.31 0.02
N ALA A 199 -3.79 -15.38 -0.75
CA ALA A 199 -2.73 -16.13 -1.40
C ALA A 199 -3.17 -16.53 -2.81
N TRP A 200 -2.31 -16.35 -3.82
CA TRP A 200 -2.65 -16.65 -5.21
C TRP A 200 -1.45 -17.03 -6.06
N LEU A 201 -1.76 -17.69 -7.16
CA LEU A 201 -0.86 -17.90 -8.29
C LEU A 201 -1.19 -16.86 -9.36
N SER A 202 -0.19 -16.18 -9.85
CA SER A 202 -0.27 -15.18 -10.91
C SER A 202 0.35 -15.72 -12.18
N PHE A 203 -0.45 -15.86 -13.22
CA PHE A 203 -0.03 -16.34 -14.54
C PHE A 203 0.10 -15.14 -15.47
N ALA A 204 1.28 -14.97 -16.06
CA ALA A 204 1.46 -13.98 -17.12
C ALA A 204 0.64 -14.39 -18.35
N ASN A 205 -0.03 -13.43 -18.95
CA ASN A 205 -0.84 -13.60 -20.14
C ASN A 205 -0.64 -12.40 -21.08
N ASP A 206 -0.84 -12.61 -22.37
CA ASP A 206 -0.69 -11.58 -23.41
C ASP A 206 -1.83 -11.63 -24.44
N THR A 207 -2.94 -12.29 -24.09
CA THR A 207 -4.10 -12.37 -24.97
C THR A 207 -4.73 -10.99 -25.19
N GLU A 208 -4.85 -10.60 -26.44
CA GLU A 208 -5.50 -9.35 -26.85
C GLU A 208 -6.89 -9.59 -27.39
N LEU A 209 -7.85 -8.77 -26.96
CA LEU A 209 -9.21 -8.74 -27.46
C LEU A 209 -9.72 -7.29 -27.56
N LEU A 210 -10.12 -6.87 -28.76
CA LEU A 210 -10.65 -5.52 -29.02
C LEU A 210 -9.72 -4.36 -28.59
N GLY A 211 -8.41 -4.58 -28.66
CA GLY A 211 -7.38 -3.63 -28.24
C GLY A 211 -7.17 -3.54 -26.72
N PHE A 212 -7.73 -4.47 -25.99
CA PHE A 212 -7.44 -4.69 -24.57
C PHE A 212 -6.55 -5.92 -24.42
N LYS A 213 -5.48 -5.80 -23.66
CA LYS A 213 -4.58 -6.89 -23.32
C LYS A 213 -4.93 -7.45 -21.95
N ASN A 214 -5.17 -8.76 -21.86
CA ASN A 214 -5.18 -9.45 -20.57
C ASN A 214 -3.73 -9.78 -20.20
N SER A 215 -3.19 -9.10 -19.19
CA SER A 215 -1.78 -9.19 -18.83
C SER A 215 -1.50 -10.20 -17.74
N LEU A 216 -2.45 -10.43 -16.84
CA LEU A 216 -2.34 -11.41 -15.76
C LEU A 216 -3.66 -12.13 -15.55
N ILE A 217 -3.55 -13.42 -15.19
CA ILE A 217 -4.65 -14.22 -14.63
C ILE A 217 -4.20 -14.69 -13.26
N ASN A 218 -4.89 -14.25 -12.23
CA ASN A 218 -4.63 -14.64 -10.85
C ASN A 218 -5.70 -15.63 -10.39
N VAL A 219 -5.29 -16.68 -9.67
CA VAL A 219 -6.21 -17.65 -9.06
C VAL A 219 -5.77 -17.90 -7.62
N GLY A 220 -6.67 -17.74 -6.67
CA GLY A 220 -6.29 -17.79 -5.27
C GLY A 220 -7.41 -17.94 -4.28
N ILE A 221 -7.02 -17.85 -3.02
CA ILE A 221 -7.89 -17.87 -1.87
C ILE A 221 -7.79 -16.53 -1.12
N ASN A 222 -8.91 -16.15 -0.54
CA ASN A 222 -9.04 -14.94 0.25
C ASN A 222 -9.86 -15.24 1.49
N HIS A 223 -9.35 -14.82 2.64
CA HIS A 223 -10.12 -14.76 3.89
C HIS A 223 -10.37 -13.29 4.22
N GLN A 224 -11.55 -12.96 4.70
CA GLN A 224 -11.82 -11.63 5.23
C GLN A 224 -12.59 -11.75 6.54
N SER A 225 -12.14 -11.05 7.57
CA SER A 225 -12.77 -11.02 8.88
C SER A 225 -12.57 -9.67 9.55
N ASN A 226 -13.44 -9.34 10.51
CA ASN A 226 -13.27 -8.13 11.32
C ASN A 226 -12.65 -8.42 12.70
N GLY A 227 -12.29 -9.66 13.00
CA GLY A 227 -11.62 -10.04 14.24
C GLY A 227 -12.48 -9.87 15.50
N GLN A 228 -13.79 -9.61 15.35
CA GLN A 228 -14.74 -9.50 16.44
C GLN A 228 -15.34 -10.86 16.81
N SER A 229 -16.11 -10.90 17.87
CA SER A 229 -16.81 -12.09 18.35
C SER A 229 -18.30 -11.82 18.62
N GLY A 230 -19.13 -12.88 18.71
CA GLY A 230 -20.56 -12.76 18.97
C GLY A 230 -21.29 -12.00 17.86
N GLU A 231 -22.24 -11.13 18.23
CA GLU A 231 -23.08 -10.36 17.31
C GLU A 231 -22.31 -9.41 16.39
N LEU A 232 -21.07 -9.04 16.75
CA LEU A 232 -20.20 -8.17 15.94
C LEU A 232 -19.30 -8.96 15.00
N SER A 233 -19.21 -10.29 15.11
CA SER A 233 -18.37 -11.12 14.27
C SER A 233 -18.83 -11.11 12.83
N ARG A 234 -17.90 -10.90 11.90
CA ARG A 234 -18.12 -11.04 10.45
C ARG A 234 -16.88 -11.68 9.84
N SER A 235 -17.11 -12.75 9.08
CA SER A 235 -16.04 -13.41 8.35
C SER A 235 -16.54 -14.17 7.15
N TRP A 236 -15.72 -14.37 6.15
CA TRP A 236 -15.99 -15.25 5.02
C TRP A 236 -14.71 -15.66 4.28
N ASN A 237 -14.79 -16.78 3.59
CA ASN A 237 -13.72 -17.35 2.81
C ASN A 237 -14.13 -17.43 1.34
N ARG A 238 -13.22 -17.10 0.42
CA ARG A 238 -13.47 -17.07 -1.01
C ARG A 238 -12.38 -17.77 -1.81
N LEU A 239 -12.77 -18.50 -2.84
CA LEU A 239 -11.90 -18.79 -3.98
C LEU A 239 -12.14 -17.70 -5.02
N PHE A 240 -11.11 -17.17 -5.62
CA PHE A 240 -11.24 -16.16 -6.65
C PHE A 240 -10.41 -16.45 -7.89
N ALA A 241 -10.88 -15.93 -9.01
CA ALA A 241 -10.09 -15.68 -10.20
C ALA A 241 -10.07 -14.18 -10.45
N GLU A 242 -8.96 -13.64 -10.96
CA GLU A 242 -8.86 -12.24 -11.31
C GLU A 242 -8.21 -12.10 -12.68
N PHE A 243 -8.88 -11.36 -13.55
CA PHE A 243 -8.42 -11.05 -14.90
C PHE A 243 -7.96 -9.60 -14.92
N VAL A 244 -6.65 -9.41 -15.08
CA VAL A 244 -6.04 -8.08 -15.13
C VAL A 244 -5.89 -7.67 -16.58
N ILE A 245 -6.56 -6.62 -16.96
CA ILE A 245 -6.72 -6.13 -18.32
C ILE A 245 -6.16 -4.72 -18.40
N GLU A 246 -5.46 -4.40 -19.48
CA GLU A 246 -4.89 -3.07 -19.70
C GLU A 246 -5.11 -2.55 -21.12
N ARG A 247 -5.14 -1.21 -21.24
CA ARG A 247 -5.09 -0.52 -22.53
C ARG A 247 -4.47 0.87 -22.30
N GLY A 248 -3.21 1.03 -22.68
CA GLY A 248 -2.47 2.28 -22.42
C GLY A 248 -2.43 2.58 -20.91
N ASP A 249 -2.96 3.73 -20.53
CA ASP A 249 -3.00 4.17 -19.13
C ASP A 249 -4.24 3.70 -18.35
N LEU A 250 -5.07 2.85 -18.97
CA LEU A 250 -6.20 2.21 -18.31
C LEU A 250 -5.82 0.81 -17.84
N TYR A 251 -5.98 0.57 -16.56
CA TYR A 251 -5.97 -0.72 -15.89
C TYR A 251 -7.39 -1.11 -15.53
N MET A 252 -7.72 -2.39 -15.64
CA MET A 252 -8.98 -2.95 -15.18
C MET A 252 -8.75 -4.36 -14.62
N SER A 253 -9.35 -4.63 -13.48
CA SER A 253 -9.42 -5.96 -12.87
C SER A 253 -10.87 -6.40 -12.82
N VAL A 254 -11.15 -7.60 -13.28
CA VAL A 254 -12.45 -8.29 -13.10
C VAL A 254 -12.20 -9.48 -12.22
N ARG A 255 -12.77 -9.50 -11.02
CA ARG A 255 -12.49 -10.49 -9.99
C ARG A 255 -13.75 -11.19 -9.53
N PRO A 256 -14.20 -12.26 -10.22
CA PRO A 256 -15.23 -13.16 -9.72
C PRO A 256 -14.70 -14.02 -8.57
N TRP A 257 -15.63 -14.37 -7.66
CA TRP A 257 -15.33 -15.29 -6.57
C TRP A 257 -16.49 -16.25 -6.29
N TRP A 258 -16.11 -17.35 -5.64
CA TRP A 258 -17.03 -18.30 -5.05
C TRP A 258 -16.80 -18.32 -3.53
N ARG A 259 -17.85 -18.09 -2.76
CA ARG A 259 -17.82 -18.19 -1.31
C ARG A 259 -17.66 -19.65 -0.90
N ILE A 260 -16.69 -19.96 -0.08
CA ILE A 260 -16.54 -21.28 0.53
C ILE A 260 -17.63 -21.40 1.61
N PRO A 261 -18.56 -22.37 1.51
CA PRO A 261 -19.64 -22.51 2.49
C PRO A 261 -19.11 -22.82 3.88
N GLU A 262 -19.70 -22.20 4.86
CA GLU A 262 -19.46 -22.44 6.28
C GLU A 262 -20.63 -23.25 6.88
N ARG A 263 -20.44 -23.78 8.08
CA ARG A 263 -21.52 -24.49 8.77
C ARG A 263 -22.52 -23.47 9.31
N ASP A 264 -23.81 -23.72 9.23
CA ASP A 264 -24.88 -22.84 9.71
C ASP A 264 -24.67 -22.36 11.16
N SER A 265 -24.01 -23.18 12.01
CA SER A 265 -23.74 -22.85 13.41
C SER A 265 -22.53 -21.94 13.63
N SER A 266 -21.75 -21.65 12.58
CA SER A 266 -20.53 -20.85 12.62
C SER A 266 -20.47 -19.80 11.52
N ASP A 267 -21.54 -19.64 10.75
CA ASP A 267 -21.64 -18.63 9.70
C ASP A 267 -22.18 -17.32 10.27
N ASP A 268 -21.30 -16.36 10.47
CA ASP A 268 -21.64 -15.06 11.08
C ASP A 268 -22.42 -14.13 10.14
N ASN A 269 -22.44 -14.44 8.84
CA ASN A 269 -23.05 -13.59 7.81
C ASN A 269 -23.57 -14.41 6.61
N PRO A 270 -24.56 -15.30 6.82
CA PRO A 270 -25.01 -16.29 5.83
C PRO A 270 -25.56 -15.68 4.55
N ASP A 271 -25.95 -14.43 4.58
CA ASP A 271 -26.55 -13.72 3.46
C ASP A 271 -25.66 -12.65 2.82
N ILE A 272 -24.34 -12.62 3.14
CA ILE A 272 -23.39 -11.61 2.65
C ILE A 272 -23.37 -11.50 1.12
N GLU A 273 -23.55 -12.61 0.39
CA GLU A 273 -23.61 -12.62 -1.08
C GLU A 273 -24.85 -11.93 -1.67
N LYS A 274 -25.91 -11.72 -0.85
CA LYS A 274 -27.07 -10.93 -1.29
C LYS A 274 -26.72 -9.46 -1.46
N TYR A 275 -25.74 -8.96 -0.71
CA TYR A 275 -25.32 -7.57 -0.69
C TYR A 275 -24.01 -7.34 -1.45
N MET A 276 -23.04 -8.22 -1.24
CA MET A 276 -21.70 -8.10 -1.81
C MET A 276 -21.60 -8.71 -3.22
N GLY A 277 -22.55 -9.58 -3.61
CA GLY A 277 -22.48 -10.31 -4.88
C GLY A 277 -21.33 -11.32 -4.94
N ASN A 278 -20.96 -11.69 -6.17
CA ASN A 278 -19.95 -12.72 -6.45
C ASN A 278 -18.80 -12.23 -7.36
N PHE A 279 -18.67 -10.91 -7.53
CA PHE A 279 -17.58 -10.30 -8.28
C PHE A 279 -17.40 -8.83 -7.91
N ASP A 280 -16.22 -8.28 -8.18
CA ASP A 280 -15.99 -6.85 -8.33
C ASP A 280 -15.25 -6.53 -9.63
N ILE A 281 -15.36 -5.29 -10.04
CA ILE A 281 -14.59 -4.70 -11.13
C ILE A 281 -13.88 -3.49 -10.55
N THR A 282 -12.56 -3.46 -10.66
CA THR A 282 -11.77 -2.29 -10.33
C THR A 282 -11.15 -1.74 -11.60
N SER A 283 -11.29 -0.45 -11.84
CA SER A 283 -10.66 0.24 -12.96
C SER A 283 -9.84 1.40 -12.46
N VAL A 284 -8.67 1.62 -13.05
CA VAL A 284 -7.78 2.74 -12.72
C VAL A 284 -7.33 3.40 -14.02
N TYR A 285 -7.49 4.71 -14.10
CA TYR A 285 -7.05 5.51 -15.24
C TYR A 285 -6.03 6.56 -14.79
N LYS A 286 -4.84 6.51 -15.38
CA LYS A 286 -3.79 7.52 -15.19
C LYS A 286 -3.96 8.65 -16.22
N TYR A 287 -3.96 9.89 -15.74
CA TYR A 287 -3.95 11.06 -16.57
C TYR A 287 -2.89 12.04 -16.08
N GLY A 288 -1.74 12.03 -16.74
CA GLY A 288 -0.55 12.72 -16.24
C GLY A 288 -0.23 12.24 -14.82
N ASN A 289 -0.10 13.18 -13.90
CA ASN A 289 0.17 12.87 -12.50
C ASN A 289 -1.09 12.59 -11.64
N HIS A 290 -2.28 12.53 -12.27
CA HIS A 290 -3.53 12.18 -11.61
C HIS A 290 -3.87 10.71 -11.81
N SER A 291 -4.53 10.11 -10.82
CA SER A 291 -5.05 8.75 -10.89
C SER A 291 -6.51 8.75 -10.48
N PHE A 292 -7.36 8.14 -11.29
CA PHE A 292 -8.78 7.98 -11.01
C PHE A 292 -9.08 6.50 -10.85
N ASP A 293 -9.68 6.10 -9.75
CA ASP A 293 -10.09 4.72 -9.52
C ASP A 293 -11.60 4.59 -9.38
N LEU A 294 -12.12 3.49 -9.88
CA LEU A 294 -13.50 3.08 -9.81
C LEU A 294 -13.57 1.63 -9.36
N MET A 295 -14.32 1.34 -8.32
CA MET A 295 -14.75 -0.01 -7.96
C MET A 295 -16.25 -0.14 -8.14
N LEU A 296 -16.67 -1.20 -8.80
CA LEU A 296 -18.06 -1.59 -8.98
C LEU A 296 -18.28 -3.00 -8.46
N ARG A 297 -19.36 -3.17 -7.72
CA ARG A 297 -19.83 -4.46 -7.21
C ARG A 297 -21.35 -4.55 -7.34
N ASN A 298 -21.87 -5.72 -7.72
CA ASN A 298 -23.30 -5.92 -7.87
C ASN A 298 -23.66 -7.39 -7.64
N ASN A 299 -24.81 -7.65 -7.02
CA ASN A 299 -25.31 -9.00 -6.76
C ASN A 299 -25.99 -9.64 -7.97
N LEU A 300 -26.25 -8.90 -9.04
CA LEU A 300 -26.97 -9.32 -10.26
C LEU A 300 -28.32 -9.98 -9.99
N ARG A 301 -28.98 -9.60 -8.90
CA ARG A 301 -30.30 -10.13 -8.48
C ARG A 301 -31.40 -9.10 -8.74
N GLY A 302 -32.64 -9.53 -8.71
CA GLY A 302 -33.79 -8.66 -8.90
C GLY A 302 -33.95 -7.56 -7.85
N ASP A 303 -33.43 -7.77 -6.63
CA ASP A 303 -33.37 -6.79 -5.55
C ASP A 303 -32.18 -5.82 -5.65
N ASN A 304 -31.34 -5.99 -6.66
CA ASN A 304 -30.23 -5.14 -7.10
C ASN A 304 -29.48 -4.40 -5.98
N LYS A 305 -28.58 -5.10 -5.32
CA LYS A 305 -27.66 -4.57 -4.31
C LYS A 305 -26.23 -4.59 -4.82
N GLY A 306 -25.40 -3.70 -4.28
CA GLY A 306 -24.01 -3.60 -4.66
C GLY A 306 -23.38 -2.32 -4.15
N ALA A 307 -22.26 -1.91 -4.72
CA ALA A 307 -21.56 -0.70 -4.33
C ALA A 307 -20.82 -0.08 -5.52
N VAL A 308 -20.62 1.23 -5.43
CA VAL A 308 -19.69 2.01 -6.25
C VAL A 308 -18.77 2.78 -5.35
N GLN A 309 -17.48 2.75 -5.65
CA GLN A 309 -16.47 3.62 -5.05
C GLN A 309 -15.74 4.36 -6.14
N LEU A 310 -15.57 5.65 -5.96
CA LEU A 310 -14.76 6.51 -6.81
C LEU A 310 -13.60 7.06 -6.00
N GLY A 311 -12.41 7.04 -6.57
CA GLY A 311 -11.24 7.64 -6.00
C GLY A 311 -10.55 8.60 -6.96
N TRP A 312 -9.94 9.63 -6.42
CA TRP A 312 -9.11 10.59 -7.14
C TRP A 312 -7.85 10.89 -6.35
N SER A 313 -6.71 10.53 -6.93
CA SER A 313 -5.39 10.78 -6.39
C SER A 313 -4.68 11.83 -7.23
N PHE A 314 -4.06 12.81 -6.58
CA PHE A 314 -3.38 13.92 -7.23
C PHE A 314 -2.09 14.29 -6.47
N PRO A 315 -1.08 14.86 -7.15
CA PRO A 315 0.15 15.27 -6.50
C PRO A 315 -0.13 16.38 -5.47
N LEU A 316 0.39 16.24 -4.26
CA LEU A 316 0.25 17.22 -3.19
C LEU A 316 1.60 17.85 -2.83
N TYR A 317 2.58 17.02 -2.45
CA TYR A 317 3.92 17.49 -2.10
C TYR A 317 4.92 16.34 -2.14
N LYS A 318 5.98 16.44 -2.96
CA LYS A 318 6.99 15.37 -3.14
C LYS A 318 6.32 14.01 -3.40
N ASN A 319 6.54 13.05 -2.51
CA ASN A 319 6.00 11.68 -2.59
C ASN A 319 4.60 11.55 -1.97
N PHE A 320 4.02 12.62 -1.42
CA PHE A 320 2.68 12.61 -0.86
C PHE A 320 1.65 12.96 -1.92
N ARG A 321 0.63 12.16 -2.02
CA ARG A 321 -0.52 12.38 -2.89
C ARG A 321 -1.74 12.75 -2.06
N GLY A 322 -2.52 13.73 -2.52
CA GLY A 322 -3.85 13.95 -2.02
C GLY A 322 -4.78 12.85 -2.52
N TYR A 323 -5.74 12.45 -1.72
CA TYR A 323 -6.72 11.44 -2.08
C TYR A 323 -8.13 11.86 -1.65
N VAL A 324 -9.06 11.77 -2.58
CA VAL A 324 -10.50 11.93 -2.34
C VAL A 324 -11.19 10.63 -2.73
N GLN A 325 -12.06 10.12 -1.85
CA GLN A 325 -12.82 8.90 -2.07
C GLN A 325 -14.30 9.15 -1.81
N TRP A 326 -15.15 8.68 -2.68
CA TRP A 326 -16.58 8.58 -2.46
C TRP A 326 -17.02 7.13 -2.56
N PHE A 327 -17.86 6.70 -1.63
CA PHE A 327 -18.44 5.36 -1.61
C PHE A 327 -19.96 5.47 -1.50
N ASN A 328 -20.67 4.62 -2.24
CA ASN A 328 -22.12 4.44 -2.08
C ASN A 328 -22.50 3.00 -2.33
N GLY A 329 -23.18 2.40 -1.38
CA GLY A 329 -23.66 1.01 -1.49
C GLY A 329 -23.46 0.21 -0.22
N TYR A 330 -23.35 -1.11 -0.38
CA TYR A 330 -23.25 -2.10 0.69
C TYR A 330 -21.81 -2.58 0.86
N GLY A 331 -21.42 -2.85 2.11
CA GLY A 331 -20.11 -3.43 2.41
C GLY A 331 -18.94 -2.45 2.23
N GLU A 332 -19.07 -1.23 2.71
CA GLU A 332 -17.94 -0.33 2.86
C GLU A 332 -16.98 -0.87 3.92
N SER A 333 -17.50 -1.33 5.04
CA SER A 333 -16.83 -2.19 6.02
C SER A 333 -17.52 -3.55 6.11
N LEU A 334 -16.89 -4.49 6.80
CA LEU A 334 -17.45 -5.84 6.91
C LEU A 334 -18.65 -5.89 7.86
N ILE A 335 -18.66 -5.08 8.92
CA ILE A 335 -19.80 -4.93 9.82
C ILE A 335 -21.00 -4.29 9.10
N ASP A 336 -20.76 -3.52 8.05
CA ASP A 336 -21.78 -2.84 7.23
C ASP A 336 -22.12 -3.60 5.94
N TYR A 337 -21.84 -4.91 5.88
CA TYR A 337 -22.06 -5.66 4.63
C TYR A 337 -23.51 -5.58 4.14
N ASP A 338 -24.48 -5.50 5.04
CA ASP A 338 -25.92 -5.43 4.81
C ASP A 338 -26.52 -4.02 5.00
N HIS A 339 -25.69 -3.06 5.41
CA HIS A 339 -26.05 -1.65 5.56
C HIS A 339 -25.60 -0.83 4.36
N ARG A 340 -26.48 0.09 3.88
CA ARG A 340 -26.14 0.97 2.77
C ARG A 340 -25.43 2.23 3.28
N SER A 341 -24.13 2.28 3.07
CA SER A 341 -23.31 3.45 3.38
C SER A 341 -23.27 4.44 2.22
N ASN A 342 -23.12 5.73 2.55
CA ASN A 342 -22.82 6.80 1.61
C ASN A 342 -21.82 7.72 2.27
N SER A 343 -20.55 7.64 1.85
CA SER A 343 -19.46 8.35 2.50
C SER A 343 -18.62 9.11 1.50
N ILE A 344 -18.04 10.23 1.95
CA ILE A 344 -17.04 10.99 1.23
C ILE A 344 -15.86 11.24 2.15
N GLY A 345 -14.65 10.94 1.68
CA GLY A 345 -13.43 11.11 2.46
C GLY A 345 -12.36 11.86 1.68
N PHE A 346 -11.47 12.53 2.42
CA PHE A 346 -10.30 13.21 1.86
C PHE A 346 -9.10 13.07 2.80
N GLY A 347 -7.91 13.05 2.24
CA GLY A 347 -6.68 12.90 3.01
C GLY A 347 -5.48 12.64 2.12
N VAL A 348 -4.63 11.71 2.56
CA VAL A 348 -3.37 11.41 1.88
C VAL A 348 -3.29 9.95 1.44
N GLN A 349 -2.61 9.74 0.33
CA GLN A 349 -2.31 8.42 -0.22
C GLN A 349 -0.79 8.26 -0.31
N PHE A 350 -0.29 7.12 0.14
CA PHE A 350 1.13 6.77 0.19
C PHE A 350 1.54 5.88 -0.99
N SER A 351 0.63 5.05 -1.48
CA SER A 351 0.78 4.27 -2.71
C SER A 351 -0.57 4.14 -3.40
N ASP A 352 -0.59 4.23 -4.71
CA ASP A 352 -1.80 4.00 -5.51
C ASP A 352 -1.80 2.60 -6.17
N TRP A 353 -2.72 2.38 -7.11
CA TRP A 353 -2.85 1.11 -7.82
C TRP A 353 -1.74 0.86 -8.85
N LEU A 354 -1.14 1.95 -9.41
CA LEU A 354 -0.22 1.89 -10.57
C LEU A 354 0.97 2.81 -10.39
#